data_e7e17f738ba591b0f5b64854ab0bc566
#
_entry.id   e7e17f738ba591b0f5b64854ab0bc566
#
_cell.length_a   1.000
_cell.length_b   1.000
_cell.length_c   1.000
_cell.angle_alpha   90.00
_cell.angle_beta   90.00
_cell.angle_gamma   90.00
#
_symmetry.space_group_name_H-M   'P 1'
#
loop_
_entity.id
_entity.type
_entity.pdbx_description
1 polymer ?
#
loop_
_entity_poly.entity_id
_entity_poly.type
_entity_poly.pdbx_seq_one_letter_code
_entity_poly.pdbx_strand_id
1 'polypeptide(L)'
;MLAWHHASAGFDKAVEGLAADLRGRKPDGLPYSAWKLLEHMRIAQRDILDFCRDSHYVEKKWPDDYWPATDAPPDGKAWDASVAAFRRDRAALQKLVADPKVDLFAKIPHGSGQTLLREALLVIDHNAHHLGQLIVVRRLLGAWE
;
A
#
# COMPACT_ATOMS: atom_id res chain seq x y z
N MET A 1 -12.80 3.29 9.73
CA MET A 1 -11.73 3.64 10.67
C MET A 1 -10.30 3.45 10.13
N LEU A 2 -10.10 2.86 8.96
CA LEU A 2 -8.78 2.81 8.29
C LEU A 2 -8.50 4.06 7.41
N ALA A 3 -9.33 5.08 7.49
CA ALA A 3 -9.16 6.36 6.81
C ALA A 3 -9.12 7.48 7.85
N TRP A 4 -7.93 7.94 8.17
CA TRP A 4 -7.70 9.11 9.02
C TRP A 4 -7.73 10.37 8.17
N HIS A 5 -8.73 11.22 8.37
CA HIS A 5 -8.88 12.45 7.60
C HIS A 5 -8.28 13.68 8.27
N HIS A 6 -7.70 13.56 9.47
CA HIS A 6 -7.40 14.74 10.30
C HIS A 6 -5.91 14.95 10.65
N ALA A 7 -5.04 13.97 10.48
CA ALA A 7 -3.63 14.09 10.92
C ALA A 7 -2.61 14.05 9.77
N SER A 8 -2.98 13.59 8.59
CA SER A 8 -2.08 13.50 7.43
C SER A 8 -2.86 13.59 6.12
N ALA A 9 -2.18 13.95 5.04
CA ALA A 9 -2.78 13.82 3.71
C ALA A 9 -3.06 12.34 3.42
N GLY A 10 -4.29 12.03 2.97
CA GLY A 10 -4.68 10.69 2.61
C GLY A 10 -4.01 10.18 1.33
N PHE A 11 -4.10 8.87 1.12
CA PHE A 11 -3.56 8.22 -0.09
C PHE A 11 -4.04 8.90 -1.37
N ASP A 12 -5.32 9.21 -1.47
CA ASP A 12 -5.90 9.79 -2.68
C ASP A 12 -5.24 11.12 -3.05
N LYS A 13 -5.04 12.01 -2.07
CA LYS A 13 -4.31 13.27 -2.28
C LYS A 13 -2.84 13.04 -2.66
N ALA A 14 -2.21 12.02 -2.08
CA ALA A 14 -0.79 11.75 -2.35
C ALA A 14 -0.52 11.23 -3.77
N VAL A 15 -1.49 10.55 -4.41
CA VAL A 15 -1.35 10.05 -5.79
C VAL A 15 -1.96 10.97 -6.84
N GLU A 16 -2.86 11.88 -6.43
CA GLU A 16 -3.58 12.79 -7.32
C GLU A 16 -2.64 13.82 -7.97
N GLY A 17 -2.86 14.09 -9.27
CA GLY A 17 -2.21 15.18 -9.99
C GLY A 17 -0.69 15.03 -10.19
N LEU A 18 -0.09 13.87 -9.87
CA LEU A 18 1.33 13.65 -10.13
C LEU A 18 1.58 13.46 -11.64
N ALA A 19 2.33 14.39 -12.24
CA ALA A 19 2.66 14.36 -13.65
C ALA A 19 3.39 13.07 -14.05
N ALA A 20 3.12 12.56 -15.25
CA ALA A 20 3.59 11.25 -15.70
C ALA A 20 5.12 11.14 -15.69
N ASP A 21 5.83 12.20 -16.06
CA ASP A 21 7.30 12.26 -16.08
C ASP A 21 7.94 12.27 -14.68
N LEU A 22 7.17 12.59 -13.64
CA LEU A 22 7.64 12.58 -12.25
C LEU A 22 7.40 11.25 -11.53
N ARG A 23 6.53 10.39 -12.05
CA ARG A 23 6.14 9.13 -11.39
C ARG A 23 7.30 8.17 -11.19
N GLY A 24 8.26 8.16 -12.14
CA GLY A 24 9.46 7.32 -12.09
C GLY A 24 10.73 8.04 -11.63
N ARG A 25 10.66 9.35 -11.40
CA ARG A 25 11.83 10.14 -11.02
C ARG A 25 12.19 9.90 -9.56
N LYS A 26 13.44 9.60 -9.30
CA LYS A 26 14.00 9.52 -7.94
C LYS A 26 14.62 10.88 -7.58
N PRO A 27 14.22 11.50 -6.45
CA PRO A 27 14.93 12.65 -5.93
C PRO A 27 16.37 12.29 -5.53
N ASP A 28 17.26 13.26 -5.59
CA ASP A 28 18.64 13.07 -5.14
C ASP A 28 18.67 12.62 -3.67
N GLY A 29 19.44 11.59 -3.39
CA GLY A 29 19.59 11.01 -2.05
C GLY A 29 18.51 10.03 -1.63
N LEU A 30 17.47 9.78 -2.45
CA LEU A 30 16.46 8.76 -2.17
C LEU A 30 16.56 7.56 -3.14
N PRO A 31 16.42 6.32 -2.63
CA PRO A 31 16.56 5.12 -3.46
C PRO A 31 15.29 4.75 -4.21
N TYR A 32 14.18 5.47 -4.02
CA TYR A 32 12.86 5.12 -4.57
C TYR A 32 12.19 6.31 -5.27
N SER A 33 11.35 5.97 -6.22
CA SER A 33 10.42 6.88 -6.92
C SER A 33 9.01 6.78 -6.34
N ALA A 34 8.11 7.67 -6.78
CA ALA A 34 6.69 7.59 -6.45
C ALA A 34 6.06 6.25 -6.91
N TRP A 35 6.43 5.77 -8.10
CA TRP A 35 6.00 4.48 -8.61
C TRP A 35 6.43 3.31 -7.72
N LYS A 36 7.69 3.28 -7.32
CA LYS A 36 8.18 2.23 -6.42
C LYS A 36 7.42 2.17 -5.11
N LEU A 37 7.14 3.32 -4.51
CA LEU A 37 6.38 3.39 -3.26
C LEU A 37 4.91 2.98 -3.44
N LEU A 38 4.25 3.41 -4.52
CA LEU A 38 2.88 3.03 -4.83
C LEU A 38 2.76 1.52 -5.01
N GLU A 39 3.62 0.92 -5.84
CA GLU A 39 3.60 -0.51 -6.10
C GLU A 39 3.95 -1.33 -4.86
N HIS A 40 4.92 -0.89 -4.08
CA HIS A 40 5.26 -1.56 -2.83
C HIS A 40 4.07 -1.57 -1.86
N MET A 41 3.42 -0.44 -1.64
CA MET A 41 2.20 -0.38 -0.80
C MET A 41 1.09 -1.28 -1.34
N ARG A 42 0.85 -1.27 -2.66
CA ARG A 42 -0.16 -2.10 -3.31
C ARG A 42 0.13 -3.59 -3.12
N ILE A 43 1.37 -4.01 -3.38
CA ILE A 43 1.78 -5.41 -3.28
C ILE A 43 1.67 -5.89 -1.84
N ALA A 44 2.22 -5.14 -0.89
CA ALA A 44 2.21 -5.51 0.52
C ALA A 44 0.78 -5.56 1.09
N GLN A 45 -0.06 -4.56 0.78
CA GLN A 45 -1.45 -4.56 1.21
C GLN A 45 -2.24 -5.74 0.64
N ARG A 46 -2.04 -6.06 -0.64
CA ARG A 46 -2.66 -7.21 -1.29
C ARG A 46 -2.22 -8.52 -0.65
N ASP A 47 -0.94 -8.67 -0.40
CA ASP A 47 -0.36 -9.85 0.23
C ASP A 47 -0.94 -10.10 1.62
N ILE A 48 -1.01 -9.06 2.46
CA ILE A 48 -1.63 -9.14 3.79
C ILE A 48 -3.13 -9.47 3.70
N LEU A 49 -3.85 -8.88 2.75
CA LEU A 49 -5.27 -9.19 2.54
C LEU A 49 -5.47 -10.65 2.14
N ASP A 50 -4.65 -11.18 1.24
CA ASP A 50 -4.73 -12.57 0.82
C ASP A 50 -4.33 -13.51 1.96
N PHE A 51 -3.32 -13.20 2.76
CA PHE A 51 -3.00 -13.93 3.98
C PHE A 51 -4.18 -13.98 4.95
N CYS A 52 -4.92 -12.89 5.10
CA CYS A 52 -6.07 -12.86 6.02
C CYS A 52 -7.26 -13.74 5.60
N ARG A 53 -7.44 -14.01 4.29
CA ARG A 53 -8.68 -14.60 3.76
C ARG A 53 -8.52 -15.87 2.94
N ASP A 54 -7.31 -16.18 2.50
CA ASP A 54 -7.06 -17.32 1.61
C ASP A 54 -6.28 -18.40 2.36
N SER A 55 -6.94 -19.55 2.61
CA SER A 55 -6.31 -20.71 3.24
C SER A 55 -5.23 -21.37 2.38
N HIS A 56 -5.15 -21.03 1.10
CA HIS A 56 -4.11 -21.49 0.17
C HIS A 56 -3.04 -20.39 -0.07
N TYR A 57 -2.99 -19.38 0.80
CA TYR A 57 -1.99 -18.33 0.71
C TYR A 57 -0.58 -18.89 0.61
N VAL A 58 0.19 -18.33 -0.32
CA VAL A 58 1.61 -18.64 -0.51
C VAL A 58 2.43 -17.39 -0.19
N GLU A 59 3.32 -17.52 0.76
CA GLU A 59 4.18 -16.43 1.20
C GLU A 59 5.10 -15.95 0.08
N LYS A 60 5.16 -14.65 -0.11
CA LYS A 60 6.08 -13.99 -1.04
C LYS A 60 7.50 -13.96 -0.49
N LYS A 61 8.48 -13.99 -1.38
CA LYS A 61 9.89 -13.90 -1.01
C LYS A 61 10.27 -12.45 -0.69
N TRP A 62 10.63 -12.21 0.54
CA TRP A 62 11.13 -10.91 0.98
C TRP A 62 12.63 -10.74 0.64
N PRO A 63 13.06 -9.54 0.17
CA PRO A 63 12.26 -8.37 -0.22
C PRO A 63 11.84 -8.37 -1.69
N ASP A 64 12.31 -9.34 -2.49
CA ASP A 64 12.31 -9.30 -3.96
C ASP A 64 10.90 -9.19 -4.57
N ASP A 65 9.92 -9.93 -4.01
CA ASP A 65 8.55 -9.96 -4.54
C ASP A 65 7.69 -8.77 -4.10
N TYR A 66 8.22 -7.89 -3.24
CA TYR A 66 7.48 -6.76 -2.68
C TYR A 66 7.79 -5.41 -3.35
N TRP A 67 8.76 -5.37 -4.23
CA TRP A 67 9.15 -4.16 -4.94
C TRP A 67 9.08 -4.34 -6.45
N PRO A 68 8.60 -3.33 -7.20
CA PRO A 68 8.62 -3.41 -8.65
C PRO A 68 10.05 -3.37 -9.19
N ALA A 69 10.29 -4.06 -10.30
CA ALA A 69 11.60 -4.13 -10.92
C ALA A 69 12.06 -2.77 -11.49
N THR A 70 11.12 -1.91 -11.91
CA THR A 70 11.40 -0.63 -12.57
C THR A 70 11.12 0.55 -11.66
N ASP A 71 11.86 1.65 -11.85
CA ASP A 71 11.64 2.90 -11.13
C ASP A 71 10.43 3.68 -11.65
N ALA A 72 10.01 3.43 -12.90
CA ALA A 72 8.88 4.10 -13.55
C ALA A 72 7.80 3.08 -13.94
N PRO A 73 6.52 3.51 -13.96
CA PRO A 73 5.47 2.68 -14.55
C PRO A 73 5.74 2.49 -16.05
N PRO A 74 5.40 1.32 -16.63
CA PRO A 74 5.60 1.08 -18.06
C PRO A 74 4.77 2.04 -18.94
N ASP A 75 3.63 2.50 -18.43
CA ASP A 75 2.76 3.50 -19.06
C ASP A 75 1.83 4.18 -18.03
N GLY A 76 1.03 5.14 -18.49
CA GLY A 76 0.03 5.82 -17.64
C GLY A 76 -1.07 4.89 -17.13
N LYS A 77 -1.44 3.87 -17.91
CA LYS A 77 -2.47 2.89 -17.53
C LYS A 77 -2.02 2.02 -16.35
N ALA A 78 -0.73 1.66 -16.30
CA ALA A 78 -0.18 0.90 -15.19
C ALA A 78 -0.26 1.67 -13.87
N TRP A 79 0.03 2.98 -13.88
CA TRP A 79 -0.14 3.85 -12.72
C TRP A 79 -1.60 3.86 -12.23
N ASP A 80 -2.53 4.13 -13.13
CA ASP A 80 -3.96 4.20 -12.82
C ASP A 80 -4.51 2.85 -12.33
N ALA A 81 -4.07 1.75 -12.94
CA ALA A 81 -4.42 0.40 -12.52
C ALA A 81 -3.91 0.08 -11.12
N SER A 82 -2.68 0.51 -10.79
CA SER A 82 -2.10 0.33 -9.45
C SER A 82 -2.87 1.12 -8.40
N VAL A 83 -3.20 2.37 -8.66
CA VAL A 83 -4.04 3.21 -7.78
C VAL A 83 -5.41 2.57 -7.55
N ALA A 84 -6.07 2.11 -8.62
CA ALA A 84 -7.37 1.45 -8.54
C ALA A 84 -7.30 0.13 -7.73
N ALA A 85 -6.26 -0.67 -7.95
CA ALA A 85 -6.04 -1.91 -7.22
C ALA A 85 -5.81 -1.66 -5.72
N PHE A 86 -4.99 -0.67 -5.36
CA PHE A 86 -4.78 -0.30 -3.97
C PHE A 86 -6.09 0.12 -3.28
N ARG A 87 -6.91 0.94 -3.94
CA ARG A 87 -8.21 1.38 -3.41
C ARG A 87 -9.17 0.21 -3.20
N ARG A 88 -9.26 -0.69 -4.17
CA ARG A 88 -10.10 -1.88 -4.11
C ARG A 88 -9.70 -2.80 -2.96
N ASP A 89 -8.41 -3.07 -2.82
CA ASP A 89 -7.90 -3.99 -1.81
C ASP A 89 -8.00 -3.36 -0.40
N ARG A 90 -7.82 -2.05 -0.27
CA ARG A 90 -8.11 -1.30 0.96
C ARG A 90 -9.58 -1.41 1.36
N ALA A 91 -10.49 -1.23 0.41
CA ALA A 91 -11.93 -1.36 0.68
C ALA A 91 -12.30 -2.80 1.10
N ALA A 92 -11.69 -3.81 0.49
CA ALA A 92 -11.89 -5.20 0.87
C ALA A 92 -11.40 -5.49 2.30
N LEU A 93 -10.25 -4.95 2.70
CA LEU A 93 -9.75 -5.08 4.06
C LEU A 93 -10.64 -4.35 5.08
N GLN A 94 -11.10 -3.14 4.75
CA GLN A 94 -12.05 -2.39 5.58
C GLN A 94 -13.34 -3.18 5.80
N LYS A 95 -13.89 -3.79 4.74
CA LYS A 95 -15.07 -4.63 4.81
C LYS A 95 -14.86 -5.86 5.68
N LEU A 96 -13.70 -6.52 5.56
CA LEU A 96 -13.34 -7.68 6.37
C LEU A 96 -13.28 -7.32 7.86
N VAL A 97 -12.63 -6.21 8.19
CA VAL A 97 -12.47 -5.75 9.60
C VAL A 97 -13.80 -5.26 10.20
N ALA A 98 -14.70 -4.71 9.37
CA ALA A 98 -16.00 -4.21 9.80
C ALA A 98 -17.09 -5.29 9.88
N ASP A 99 -16.84 -6.50 9.42
CA ASP A 99 -17.82 -7.58 9.46
C ASP A 99 -18.06 -8.04 10.91
N PRO A 100 -19.29 -7.89 11.45
CA PRO A 100 -19.58 -8.28 12.83
C PRO A 100 -19.48 -9.80 13.09
N LYS A 101 -19.43 -10.61 12.05
CA LYS A 101 -19.25 -12.06 12.13
C LYS A 101 -17.79 -12.47 12.28
N VAL A 102 -16.87 -11.56 12.09
CA VAL A 102 -15.43 -11.82 12.15
C VAL A 102 -14.89 -11.49 13.52
N ASP A 103 -14.27 -12.49 14.16
CA ASP A 103 -13.53 -12.27 15.40
C ASP A 103 -12.11 -11.75 15.06
N LEU A 104 -11.88 -10.47 15.34
CA LEU A 104 -10.59 -9.82 15.07
C LEU A 104 -9.44 -10.38 15.90
N PHE A 105 -9.72 -11.00 17.06
CA PHE A 105 -8.74 -11.58 17.96
C PHE A 105 -8.46 -13.05 17.68
N ALA A 106 -9.27 -13.70 16.85
CA ALA A 106 -9.03 -15.08 16.46
C ALA A 106 -7.73 -15.17 15.63
N LYS A 107 -6.99 -16.24 15.88
CA LYS A 107 -5.79 -16.54 15.07
C LYS A 107 -6.20 -16.96 13.67
N ILE A 108 -5.47 -16.48 12.66
CA ILE A 108 -5.61 -16.92 11.28
C ILE A 108 -5.19 -18.39 11.22
N PRO A 109 -6.07 -19.33 10.77
CA PRO A 109 -5.84 -20.77 10.93
C PRO A 109 -4.57 -21.30 10.27
N HIS A 110 -4.19 -20.74 9.13
CA HIS A 110 -2.99 -21.12 8.36
C HIS A 110 -1.76 -20.28 8.69
N GLY A 111 -1.87 -19.34 9.63
CA GLY A 111 -0.76 -18.55 10.13
C GLY A 111 -0.01 -19.21 11.28
N SER A 112 1.04 -18.56 11.77
CA SER A 112 1.85 -18.98 12.92
C SER A 112 1.47 -18.27 14.22
N GLY A 113 0.23 -17.76 14.31
CA GLY A 113 -0.30 -17.11 15.52
C GLY A 113 -0.78 -15.68 15.30
N GLN A 114 -0.67 -15.16 14.08
CA GLN A 114 -1.18 -13.84 13.72
C GLN A 114 -2.70 -13.79 13.83
N THR A 115 -3.22 -12.65 14.29
CA THR A 115 -4.65 -12.35 14.34
C THR A 115 -5.02 -11.36 13.25
N LEU A 116 -6.30 -11.30 12.85
CA LEU A 116 -6.78 -10.33 11.88
C LEU A 116 -6.55 -8.88 12.36
N LEU A 117 -6.70 -8.62 13.65
CA LEU A 117 -6.39 -7.31 14.23
C LEU A 117 -4.92 -6.93 14.03
N ARG A 118 -3.99 -7.86 14.30
CA ARG A 118 -2.56 -7.62 14.08
C ARG A 118 -2.27 -7.28 12.62
N GLU A 119 -2.86 -7.99 11.67
CA GLU A 119 -2.66 -7.74 10.24
C GLU A 119 -3.26 -6.39 9.81
N ALA A 120 -4.43 -6.03 10.33
CA ALA A 120 -5.03 -4.73 10.06
C ALA A 120 -4.16 -3.57 10.57
N LEU A 121 -3.59 -3.70 11.77
CA LEU A 121 -2.66 -2.71 12.33
C LEU A 121 -1.37 -2.64 11.51
N LEU A 122 -0.84 -3.76 11.04
CA LEU A 122 0.33 -3.82 10.17
C LEU A 122 0.10 -3.06 8.86
N VAL A 123 -1.06 -3.22 8.22
CA VAL A 123 -1.40 -2.47 7.00
C VAL A 123 -1.47 -0.97 7.27
N ILE A 124 -2.06 -0.56 8.40
CA ILE A 124 -2.16 0.86 8.77
C ILE A 124 -0.77 1.47 8.92
N ASP A 125 0.09 0.83 9.71
CA ASP A 125 1.45 1.28 9.99
C ASP A 125 2.29 1.34 8.71
N HIS A 126 2.30 0.27 7.94
CA HIS A 126 3.04 0.17 6.68
C HIS A 126 2.60 1.24 5.66
N ASN A 127 1.30 1.38 5.46
CA ASN A 127 0.78 2.37 4.53
C ASN A 127 1.05 3.80 5.00
N ALA A 128 0.95 4.10 6.29
CA ALA A 128 1.26 5.41 6.84
C ALA A 128 2.73 5.77 6.64
N HIS A 129 3.64 4.82 6.88
CA HIS A 129 5.08 5.01 6.68
C HIS A 129 5.41 5.35 5.22
N HIS A 130 4.97 4.51 4.28
CA HIS A 130 5.28 4.71 2.86
C HIS A 130 4.53 5.88 2.22
N LEU A 131 3.34 6.20 2.71
CA LEU A 131 2.61 7.39 2.29
C LEU A 131 3.38 8.67 2.67
N GLY A 132 3.95 8.71 3.87
CA GLY A 132 4.83 9.80 4.29
C GLY A 132 6.03 9.95 3.36
N GLN A 133 6.68 8.84 2.98
CA GLN A 133 7.79 8.84 2.02
C GLN A 133 7.35 9.33 0.63
N LEU A 134 6.18 8.92 0.13
CA LEU A 134 5.62 9.39 -1.14
C LEU A 134 5.42 10.91 -1.15
N ILE A 135 4.91 11.48 -0.06
CA ILE A 135 4.76 12.93 0.09
C ILE A 135 6.13 13.62 0.07
N VAL A 136 7.14 13.06 0.75
CA VAL A 136 8.51 13.59 0.73
C VAL A 136 9.09 13.56 -0.69
N VAL A 137 8.94 12.45 -1.43
CA VAL A 137 9.34 12.36 -2.85
C VAL A 137 8.70 13.48 -3.67
N ARG A 138 7.39 13.69 -3.53
CA ARG A 138 6.68 14.76 -4.26
C ARG A 138 7.18 16.15 -3.91
N ARG A 139 7.45 16.43 -2.62
CA ARG A 139 8.02 17.73 -2.18
C ARG A 139 9.38 17.98 -2.79
N LEU A 140 10.27 17.00 -2.78
CA LEU A 140 11.60 17.11 -3.35
C LEU A 140 11.58 17.28 -4.86
N LEU A 141 10.56 16.78 -5.53
CA LEU A 141 10.34 16.97 -6.97
C LEU A 141 9.56 18.26 -7.31
N GLY A 142 9.19 19.06 -6.32
CA GLY A 142 8.40 20.29 -6.54
C GLY A 142 6.94 20.04 -6.93
N ALA A 143 6.40 18.85 -6.63
CA ALA A 143 5.05 18.39 -7.04
C ALA A 143 4.08 18.25 -5.86
N TRP A 144 4.32 18.94 -4.77
CA TRP A 144 3.47 18.95 -3.57
C TRP A 144 3.36 20.36 -3.00
N GLU A 145 2.12 20.85 -2.88
CA GLU A 145 1.77 22.11 -2.20
C GLU A 145 1.39 21.88 -0.74
#